data_b44f087c45016b29d25a013bcfe74585
#
_entry.id   b44f087c45016b29d25a013bcfe74585
#
_cell.length_a   1.000
_cell.length_b   1.000
_cell.length_c   1.000
_cell.angle_alpha   90.00
_cell.angle_beta   90.00
_cell.angle_gamma   90.00
#
_symmetry.space_group_name_H-M   'P 1'
#
loop_
_entity.id
_entity.type
_entity.pdbx_description
1 polymer ?
#
loop_
_entity_poly.entity_id
_entity_poly.type
_entity_poly.pdbx_seq_one_letter_code
_entity_poly.pdbx_strand_id
1 'polypeptide(L)'
;HLVGQAVCDNIDERHQQILPDYIYGDGDPEGVRQRAAEELIKTAHAAKEFGVKVINGFTGSSIWHLVYSFPPILPGQIDDGYEDFAKRWNPILDEFVKCDVKFGLEVHPTEIAFDIASAQRAIDALDGHPAFGFNYDPSHFGYQGVDYVEFIYRFADRINHVHMKDVSWSSTPKDAGVFGGHVDFHNPSRYWDFKSVGRGNIDFEKIIRALNDIKYTGPLSVEWEDGAMDREFGATESCQYVKDIDFPSSNIVFDAQFAENSED
;
A
#
# COMPACT_ATOMS: atom_id res chain seq x y z
N HIS A 1 -7.89 1.57 -6.01
CA HIS A 1 -8.99 0.89 -6.75
C HIS A 1 -9.38 -0.40 -6.04
N LEU A 2 -10.46 -0.37 -5.25
CA LEU A 2 -10.91 -1.49 -4.41
C LEU A 2 -11.29 -2.75 -5.22
N VAL A 3 -11.77 -2.59 -6.45
CA VAL A 3 -12.15 -3.74 -7.31
C VAL A 3 -10.98 -4.71 -7.53
N GLY A 4 -9.74 -4.23 -7.51
CA GLY A 4 -8.54 -5.07 -7.65
C GLY A 4 -8.42 -6.16 -6.60
N GLN A 5 -8.92 -5.93 -5.39
CA GLN A 5 -8.95 -6.95 -4.33
C GLN A 5 -9.67 -8.23 -4.78
N ALA A 6 -10.74 -8.11 -5.53
CA ALA A 6 -11.50 -9.25 -5.99
C ALA A 6 -10.77 -10.12 -7.03
N VAL A 7 -9.65 -9.67 -7.60
CA VAL A 7 -8.91 -10.47 -8.62
C VAL A 7 -8.33 -11.75 -8.02
N CYS A 8 -7.82 -11.70 -6.79
CA CYS A 8 -7.21 -12.86 -6.13
C CYS A 8 -7.89 -13.29 -4.83
N ASP A 9 -8.85 -12.53 -4.29
CA ASP A 9 -9.48 -12.89 -3.02
C ASP A 9 -10.32 -14.18 -3.09
N ASN A 10 -10.48 -14.77 -1.93
CA ASN A 10 -11.48 -15.81 -1.70
C ASN A 10 -12.85 -15.15 -1.57
N ILE A 11 -13.54 -14.98 -2.69
CA ILE A 11 -14.81 -14.25 -2.77
C ILE A 11 -15.87 -14.87 -1.87
N ASP A 12 -16.47 -14.03 -1.03
CA ASP A 12 -17.59 -14.35 -0.14
C ASP A 12 -18.63 -13.21 -0.10
N GLU A 13 -19.68 -13.35 0.72
CA GLU A 13 -20.79 -12.38 0.82
C GLU A 13 -20.33 -10.97 1.27
N ARG A 14 -19.20 -10.84 1.97
CA ARG A 14 -18.68 -9.54 2.40
C ARG A 14 -18.25 -8.67 1.23
N HIS A 15 -17.83 -9.29 0.13
CA HIS A 15 -17.41 -8.57 -1.07
C HIS A 15 -18.56 -7.79 -1.72
N GLN A 16 -19.82 -8.19 -1.50
CA GLN A 16 -20.97 -7.43 -1.98
C GLN A 16 -21.05 -6.02 -1.38
N GLN A 17 -20.45 -5.81 -0.19
CA GLN A 17 -20.49 -4.50 0.48
C GLN A 17 -19.50 -3.49 -0.13
N ILE A 18 -18.43 -3.97 -0.78
CA ILE A 18 -17.34 -3.14 -1.30
C ILE A 18 -17.25 -3.12 -2.83
N LEU A 19 -17.89 -4.06 -3.51
CA LEU A 19 -17.87 -4.15 -4.96
C LEU A 19 -19.16 -3.57 -5.56
N PRO A 20 -19.08 -2.87 -6.70
CA PRO A 20 -20.25 -2.49 -7.47
C PRO A 20 -21.07 -3.72 -7.90
N ASP A 21 -22.39 -3.59 -7.99
CA ASP A 21 -23.29 -4.68 -8.37
C ASP A 21 -22.90 -5.35 -9.69
N TYR A 22 -22.42 -4.59 -10.67
CA TYR A 22 -22.02 -5.12 -11.98
C TYR A 22 -20.71 -5.92 -11.93
N ILE A 23 -19.92 -5.78 -10.87
CA ILE A 23 -18.73 -6.60 -10.59
C ILE A 23 -19.12 -7.84 -9.79
N TYR A 24 -19.84 -7.64 -8.67
CA TYR A 24 -20.26 -8.77 -7.84
C TYR A 24 -21.21 -9.72 -8.57
N GLY A 25 -22.20 -9.18 -9.29
CA GLY A 25 -23.14 -9.93 -10.10
C GLY A 25 -23.91 -10.98 -9.31
N ASP A 26 -23.79 -12.21 -9.73
CA ASP A 26 -24.40 -13.39 -9.09
C ASP A 26 -23.60 -13.97 -7.93
N GLY A 27 -22.42 -13.38 -7.64
CA GLY A 27 -21.53 -13.84 -6.58
C GLY A 27 -20.71 -15.10 -6.91
N ASP A 28 -20.79 -15.62 -8.17
CA ASP A 28 -19.88 -16.68 -8.59
C ASP A 28 -18.41 -16.24 -8.49
N PRO A 29 -17.58 -16.90 -7.66
CA PRO A 29 -16.24 -16.39 -7.37
C PRO A 29 -15.37 -16.15 -8.60
N GLU A 30 -15.37 -17.04 -9.56
CA GLU A 30 -14.54 -16.85 -10.75
C GLU A 30 -15.12 -15.79 -11.68
N GLY A 31 -16.45 -15.68 -11.78
CA GLY A 31 -17.13 -14.60 -12.52
C GLY A 31 -16.83 -13.23 -11.93
N VAL A 32 -16.80 -13.11 -10.60
CA VAL A 32 -16.41 -11.85 -9.91
C VAL A 32 -14.95 -11.49 -10.22
N ARG A 33 -14.02 -12.44 -10.14
CA ARG A 33 -12.60 -12.22 -10.44
C ARG A 33 -12.38 -11.76 -11.88
N GLN A 34 -13.07 -12.37 -12.84
CA GLN A 34 -12.98 -12.01 -14.26
C GLN A 34 -13.51 -10.58 -14.50
N ARG A 35 -14.68 -10.24 -13.95
CA ARG A 35 -15.25 -8.89 -14.07
C ARG A 35 -14.37 -7.83 -13.42
N ALA A 36 -13.75 -8.17 -12.29
CA ALA A 36 -12.79 -7.28 -11.63
C ALA A 36 -11.54 -7.03 -12.48
N ALA A 37 -10.97 -8.07 -13.09
CA ALA A 37 -9.83 -7.95 -13.99
C ALA A 37 -10.17 -7.09 -15.23
N GLU A 38 -11.33 -7.32 -15.85
CA GLU A 38 -11.81 -6.51 -16.98
C GLU A 38 -11.99 -5.04 -16.60
N GLU A 39 -12.48 -4.75 -15.41
CA GLU A 39 -12.65 -3.37 -14.93
C GLU A 39 -11.31 -2.66 -14.70
N LEU A 40 -10.30 -3.36 -14.18
CA LEU A 40 -8.96 -2.82 -14.05
C LEU A 40 -8.36 -2.50 -15.42
N ILE A 41 -8.54 -3.35 -16.41
CA ILE A 41 -8.08 -3.12 -17.77
C ILE A 41 -8.76 -1.88 -18.36
N LYS A 42 -10.09 -1.75 -18.21
CA LYS A 42 -10.82 -0.54 -18.63
C LYS A 42 -10.34 0.71 -17.93
N THR A 43 -10.01 0.60 -16.63
CA THR A 43 -9.46 1.71 -15.84
C THR A 43 -8.09 2.13 -16.37
N ALA A 44 -7.22 1.19 -16.79
CA ALA A 44 -5.94 1.53 -17.40
C ALA A 44 -6.11 2.29 -18.73
N HIS A 45 -7.05 1.87 -19.57
CA HIS A 45 -7.37 2.60 -20.80
C HIS A 45 -7.93 4.01 -20.51
N ALA A 46 -8.84 4.14 -19.53
CA ALA A 46 -9.35 5.45 -19.12
C ALA A 46 -8.23 6.35 -18.57
N ALA A 47 -7.33 5.81 -17.74
CA ALA A 47 -6.18 6.54 -17.21
C ALA A 47 -5.29 7.10 -18.33
N LYS A 48 -5.03 6.30 -19.37
CA LYS A 48 -4.29 6.74 -20.55
C LYS A 48 -4.96 7.94 -21.23
N GLU A 49 -6.27 7.90 -21.45
CA GLU A 49 -7.03 8.99 -22.08
C GLU A 49 -7.02 10.27 -21.21
N PHE A 50 -7.05 10.13 -19.88
CA PHE A 50 -6.95 11.25 -18.95
C PHE A 50 -5.51 11.74 -18.70
N GLY A 51 -4.50 11.03 -19.22
CA GLY A 51 -3.09 11.35 -18.97
C GLY A 51 -2.58 10.98 -17.58
N VAL A 52 -3.30 10.11 -16.85
CA VAL A 52 -2.91 9.60 -15.54
C VAL A 52 -1.90 8.46 -15.72
N LYS A 53 -0.81 8.48 -14.95
CA LYS A 53 0.30 7.52 -15.11
C LYS A 53 0.34 6.43 -14.04
N VAL A 54 -0.40 6.58 -12.96
CA VAL A 54 -0.42 5.61 -11.85
C VAL A 54 -1.86 5.36 -11.41
N ILE A 55 -2.20 4.10 -11.25
CA ILE A 55 -3.46 3.64 -10.63
C ILE A 55 -3.09 2.89 -9.36
N ASN A 56 -3.55 3.39 -8.23
CA ASN A 56 -3.38 2.70 -6.95
C ASN A 56 -4.54 1.74 -6.68
N GLY A 57 -4.26 0.66 -5.98
CA GLY A 57 -5.31 -0.28 -5.62
C GLY A 57 -4.80 -1.50 -4.88
N PHE A 58 -5.69 -2.46 -4.75
CA PHE A 58 -5.48 -3.73 -4.08
C PHE A 58 -5.37 -4.86 -5.10
N THR A 59 -4.74 -5.96 -4.71
CA THR A 59 -4.58 -7.16 -5.54
C THR A 59 -5.44 -8.31 -5.08
N GLY A 60 -5.84 -8.29 -3.81
CA GLY A 60 -6.36 -9.44 -3.11
C GLY A 60 -5.29 -10.52 -2.85
N SER A 61 -5.70 -11.57 -2.16
CA SER A 61 -4.85 -12.72 -1.84
C SER A 61 -5.68 -13.95 -1.55
N SER A 62 -5.46 -15.03 -2.30
CA SER A 62 -6.08 -16.32 -2.03
C SER A 62 -5.51 -17.02 -0.79
N ILE A 63 -4.37 -16.53 -0.28
CA ILE A 63 -3.62 -17.13 0.85
C ILE A 63 -3.61 -16.26 2.11
N TRP A 64 -4.29 -15.11 2.12
CA TRP A 64 -4.32 -14.25 3.31
C TRP A 64 -4.81 -14.97 4.58
N HIS A 65 -5.75 -15.89 4.47
CA HIS A 65 -6.26 -16.67 5.58
C HIS A 65 -5.20 -17.58 6.23
N LEU A 66 -4.05 -17.77 5.59
CA LEU A 66 -2.91 -18.53 6.09
C LEU A 66 -1.88 -17.68 6.84
N VAL A 67 -2.15 -16.39 7.05
CA VAL A 67 -1.25 -15.48 7.81
C VAL A 67 -0.91 -16.01 9.21
N TYR A 68 -1.82 -16.74 9.83
CA TYR A 68 -1.57 -17.49 11.05
C TYR A 68 -1.40 -18.98 10.73
N SER A 69 -0.19 -19.51 10.94
CA SER A 69 0.25 -20.84 10.46
C SER A 69 -0.25 -22.04 11.27
N PHE A 70 -1.45 -21.93 11.85
CA PHE A 70 -2.10 -23.04 12.56
C PHE A 70 -3.60 -23.11 12.18
N PRO A 71 -4.12 -24.29 11.75
CA PRO A 71 -3.42 -25.56 11.48
C PRO A 71 -2.19 -25.42 10.57
N PRO A 72 -1.22 -26.36 10.59
CA PRO A 72 -0.01 -26.26 9.78
C PRO A 72 -0.32 -26.07 8.30
N ILE A 73 0.36 -25.14 7.68
CA ILE A 73 0.27 -24.87 6.25
C ILE A 73 0.84 -26.08 5.49
N LEU A 74 0.16 -26.52 4.45
CA LEU A 74 0.62 -27.63 3.63
C LEU A 74 1.82 -27.21 2.77
N PRO A 75 2.76 -28.14 2.50
CA PRO A 75 3.87 -27.88 1.58
C PRO A 75 3.36 -27.37 0.22
N GLY A 76 3.94 -26.29 -0.28
CA GLY A 76 3.56 -25.68 -1.56
C GLY A 76 2.37 -24.71 -1.51
N GLN A 77 1.53 -24.75 -0.50
CA GLN A 77 0.27 -23.99 -0.44
C GLN A 77 0.50 -22.46 -0.55
N ILE A 78 1.58 -21.96 0.01
CA ILE A 78 1.94 -20.53 -0.14
C ILE A 78 2.46 -20.25 -1.55
N ASP A 79 3.27 -21.16 -2.12
CA ASP A 79 3.79 -21.01 -3.48
C ASP A 79 2.65 -21.01 -4.50
N ASP A 80 1.68 -21.91 -4.35
CA ASP A 80 0.47 -21.98 -5.19
C ASP A 80 -0.30 -20.65 -5.18
N GLY A 81 -0.35 -19.96 -4.02
CA GLY A 81 -1.00 -18.65 -3.90
C GLY A 81 -0.29 -17.55 -4.69
N TYR A 82 1.03 -17.53 -4.69
CA TYR A 82 1.81 -16.58 -5.50
C TYR A 82 1.77 -16.94 -7.00
N GLU A 83 1.69 -18.20 -7.34
CA GLU A 83 1.48 -18.63 -8.74
C GLU A 83 0.09 -18.20 -9.26
N ASP A 84 -0.97 -18.37 -8.46
CA ASP A 84 -2.32 -17.87 -8.81
C ASP A 84 -2.34 -16.35 -8.96
N PHE A 85 -1.68 -15.64 -8.05
CA PHE A 85 -1.49 -14.19 -8.14
C PHE A 85 -0.83 -13.79 -9.47
N ALA A 86 0.31 -14.37 -9.80
CA ALA A 86 1.04 -14.08 -11.03
C ALA A 86 0.21 -14.40 -12.29
N LYS A 87 -0.46 -15.54 -12.29
CA LYS A 87 -1.33 -15.97 -13.40
C LYS A 87 -2.45 -14.98 -13.68
N ARG A 88 -3.04 -14.39 -12.63
CA ARG A 88 -4.17 -13.45 -12.76
C ARG A 88 -3.70 -12.03 -13.07
N TRP A 89 -2.60 -11.58 -12.46
CA TRP A 89 -2.15 -10.20 -12.56
C TRP A 89 -1.27 -9.91 -13.77
N ASN A 90 -0.45 -10.85 -14.27
CA ASN A 90 0.40 -10.60 -15.43
C ASN A 90 -0.41 -10.12 -16.66
N PRO A 91 -1.55 -10.72 -17.06
CA PRO A 91 -2.33 -10.23 -18.19
C PRO A 91 -2.90 -8.82 -17.98
N ILE A 92 -3.25 -8.46 -16.74
CA ILE A 92 -3.73 -7.12 -16.40
C ILE A 92 -2.58 -6.11 -16.53
N LEU A 93 -1.43 -6.42 -15.95
CA LEU A 93 -0.24 -5.56 -15.98
C LEU A 93 0.31 -5.37 -17.41
N ASP A 94 0.20 -6.37 -18.27
CA ASP A 94 0.52 -6.25 -19.70
C ASP A 94 -0.33 -5.16 -20.39
N GLU A 95 -1.62 -5.05 -20.04
CA GLU A 95 -2.48 -3.98 -20.55
C GLU A 95 -2.10 -2.62 -19.95
N PHE A 96 -1.66 -2.57 -18.69
CA PHE A 96 -1.11 -1.35 -18.09
C PHE A 96 0.13 -0.85 -18.84
N VAL A 97 1.03 -1.76 -19.22
CA VAL A 97 2.20 -1.39 -20.08
C VAL A 97 1.76 -0.80 -21.41
N LYS A 98 0.78 -1.41 -22.11
CA LYS A 98 0.25 -0.89 -23.40
C LYS A 98 -0.40 0.49 -23.24
N CYS A 99 -0.88 0.80 -22.07
CA CYS A 99 -1.47 2.08 -21.71
C CYS A 99 -0.44 3.13 -21.24
N ASP A 100 0.82 2.75 -21.01
CA ASP A 100 1.85 3.57 -20.38
C ASP A 100 1.40 4.05 -18.97
N VAL A 101 0.81 3.13 -18.22
CA VAL A 101 0.30 3.32 -16.85
C VAL A 101 0.94 2.29 -15.94
N LYS A 102 1.25 2.67 -14.72
CA LYS A 102 1.74 1.78 -13.66
C LYS A 102 0.65 1.47 -12.66
N PHE A 103 0.72 0.28 -12.06
CA PHE A 103 -0.09 -0.10 -10.92
C PHE A 103 0.72 0.10 -9.63
N GLY A 104 0.11 0.70 -8.62
CA GLY A 104 0.65 0.85 -7.27
C GLY A 104 -0.16 0.02 -6.29
N LEU A 105 0.35 -1.16 -5.90
CA LEU A 105 -0.27 -1.94 -4.84
C LEU A 105 -0.10 -1.22 -3.50
N GLU A 106 -1.18 -0.96 -2.81
CA GLU A 106 -1.11 -0.59 -1.39
C GLU A 106 -0.77 -1.83 -0.58
N VAL A 107 0.41 -1.81 0.06
CA VAL A 107 0.90 -2.93 0.86
C VAL A 107 0.14 -2.94 2.18
N HIS A 108 -0.79 -3.87 2.29
CA HIS A 108 -1.87 -3.84 3.28
C HIS A 108 -2.21 -5.26 3.74
N PRO A 109 -2.53 -5.49 5.03
CA PRO A 109 -3.16 -6.73 5.47
C PRO A 109 -4.36 -7.06 4.60
N THR A 110 -4.51 -8.32 4.23
CA THR A 110 -5.44 -8.92 3.27
C THR A 110 -4.91 -9.05 1.85
N GLU A 111 -3.88 -8.27 1.48
CA GLU A 111 -3.27 -8.31 0.18
C GLU A 111 -2.19 -9.40 0.06
N ILE A 112 -1.74 -9.67 -1.17
CA ILE A 112 -0.62 -10.61 -1.42
C ILE A 112 0.69 -10.10 -0.80
N ALA A 113 0.83 -8.80 -0.63
CA ALA A 113 1.94 -8.14 0.04
C ALA A 113 1.44 -7.29 1.21
N PHE A 114 1.94 -7.55 2.41
CA PHE A 114 1.57 -6.88 3.66
C PHE A 114 2.77 -6.51 4.54
N ASP A 115 3.98 -6.86 4.10
CA ASP A 115 5.26 -6.52 4.70
C ASP A 115 6.38 -6.53 3.65
N ILE A 116 7.63 -6.27 4.06
CA ILE A 116 8.78 -6.24 3.13
C ILE A 116 9.02 -7.62 2.48
N ALA A 117 8.88 -8.70 3.23
CA ALA A 117 9.16 -10.05 2.73
C ALA A 117 8.12 -10.47 1.68
N SER A 118 6.84 -10.27 1.96
CA SER A 118 5.75 -10.58 1.04
C SER A 118 5.74 -9.65 -0.18
N ALA A 119 6.14 -8.38 0.00
CA ALA A 119 6.30 -7.43 -1.11
C ALA A 119 7.40 -7.87 -2.09
N GLN A 120 8.57 -8.29 -1.56
CA GLN A 120 9.63 -8.84 -2.42
C GLN A 120 9.15 -10.08 -3.16
N ARG A 121 8.46 -10.98 -2.47
CA ARG A 121 7.94 -12.20 -3.07
C ARG A 121 6.89 -11.93 -4.15
N ALA A 122 6.06 -10.90 -3.99
CA ALA A 122 5.10 -10.49 -5.03
C ALA A 122 5.82 -9.99 -6.29
N ILE A 123 6.88 -9.21 -6.15
CA ILE A 123 7.73 -8.80 -7.27
C ILE A 123 8.35 -10.03 -7.97
N ASP A 124 8.91 -10.95 -7.20
CA ASP A 124 9.56 -12.15 -7.74
C ASP A 124 8.56 -13.05 -8.48
N ALA A 125 7.35 -13.22 -7.95
CA ALA A 125 6.28 -14.00 -8.60
C ALA A 125 5.85 -13.41 -9.95
N LEU A 126 5.88 -12.09 -10.09
CA LEU A 126 5.60 -11.36 -11.34
C LEU A 126 6.82 -11.24 -12.26
N ASP A 127 7.93 -11.91 -11.98
CA ASP A 127 9.20 -11.79 -12.71
C ASP A 127 9.64 -10.31 -12.89
N GLY A 128 9.44 -9.52 -11.84
CA GLY A 128 9.80 -8.10 -11.82
C GLY A 128 9.01 -7.23 -12.80
N HIS A 129 7.77 -7.57 -13.11
CA HIS A 129 6.95 -6.90 -14.12
C HIS A 129 7.02 -5.37 -14.04
N PRO A 130 7.30 -4.64 -15.13
CA PRO A 130 7.64 -3.21 -15.10
C PRO A 130 6.47 -2.29 -14.71
N ALA A 131 5.24 -2.71 -14.92
CA ALA A 131 4.06 -1.93 -14.52
C ALA A 131 3.69 -2.12 -13.06
N PHE A 132 4.28 -3.09 -12.32
CA PHE A 132 3.97 -3.36 -10.93
C PHE A 132 4.90 -2.58 -10.01
N GLY A 133 4.34 -1.92 -9.02
CA GLY A 133 5.02 -1.24 -7.94
C GLY A 133 4.08 -1.01 -6.78
N PHE A 134 4.44 -0.08 -5.90
CA PHE A 134 3.75 0.12 -4.64
C PHE A 134 3.16 1.53 -4.52
N ASN A 135 1.99 1.60 -3.94
CA ASN A 135 1.48 2.74 -3.22
C ASN A 135 1.92 2.56 -1.77
N TYR A 136 2.92 3.33 -1.36
CA TYR A 136 3.50 3.24 -0.04
C TYR A 136 2.57 3.87 0.99
N ASP A 137 2.22 3.11 2.03
CA ASP A 137 1.48 3.59 3.19
C ASP A 137 2.17 3.12 4.48
N PRO A 138 2.77 4.02 5.27
CA PRO A 138 3.52 3.64 6.47
C PRO A 138 2.63 3.12 7.59
N SER A 139 1.34 3.47 7.59
CA SER A 139 0.43 3.15 8.70
C SER A 139 0.23 1.65 8.85
N HIS A 140 0.15 0.93 7.70
CA HIS A 140 -0.03 -0.51 7.69
C HIS A 140 1.20 -1.29 8.13
N PHE A 141 2.37 -0.67 8.13
CA PHE A 141 3.62 -1.27 8.61
C PHE A 141 3.86 -1.00 10.11
N GLY A 142 3.58 0.25 10.55
CA GLY A 142 4.00 0.73 11.86
C GLY A 142 3.51 -0.14 13.02
N TYR A 143 2.22 -0.44 13.09
CA TYR A 143 1.66 -1.25 14.15
C TYR A 143 2.03 -2.74 14.07
N GLN A 144 2.46 -3.21 12.90
CA GLN A 144 2.96 -4.57 12.71
C GLN A 144 4.42 -4.72 13.16
N GLY A 145 5.13 -3.62 13.43
CA GLY A 145 6.56 -3.63 13.72
C GLY A 145 7.44 -3.84 12.48
N VAL A 146 6.92 -3.55 11.29
CA VAL A 146 7.67 -3.57 10.04
C VAL A 146 8.41 -2.24 9.88
N ASP A 147 9.67 -2.28 9.43
CA ASP A 147 10.46 -1.08 9.15
C ASP A 147 9.96 -0.39 7.89
N TYR A 148 9.08 0.60 8.09
CA TYR A 148 8.47 1.36 7.00
C TYR A 148 9.48 2.28 6.28
N VAL A 149 10.59 2.66 6.90
CA VAL A 149 11.64 3.46 6.26
C VAL A 149 12.52 2.57 5.37
N GLU A 150 12.92 1.39 5.85
CA GLU A 150 13.64 0.39 5.04
C GLU A 150 12.83 -0.02 3.80
N PHE A 151 11.50 -0.07 3.88
CA PHE A 151 10.65 -0.35 2.72
C PHE A 151 10.91 0.62 1.56
N ILE A 152 11.04 1.92 1.85
CA ILE A 152 11.30 2.95 0.84
C ILE A 152 12.65 2.70 0.14
N TYR A 153 13.71 2.43 0.91
CA TYR A 153 15.03 2.16 0.34
C TYR A 153 15.07 0.85 -0.44
N ARG A 154 14.44 -0.19 0.09
CA ARG A 154 14.41 -1.52 -0.52
C ARG A 154 13.73 -1.52 -1.89
N PHE A 155 12.67 -0.74 -2.04
CA PHE A 155 11.84 -0.70 -3.24
C PHE A 155 11.86 0.67 -3.93
N ALA A 156 12.99 1.38 -3.88
CA ALA A 156 13.14 2.75 -4.35
C ALA A 156 12.65 2.98 -5.80
N ASP A 157 12.89 2.03 -6.69
CA ASP A 157 12.48 2.07 -8.09
C ASP A 157 11.02 1.61 -8.33
N ARG A 158 10.33 1.19 -7.28
CA ARG A 158 8.97 0.64 -7.29
C ARG A 158 7.96 1.49 -6.52
N ILE A 159 8.37 2.58 -5.87
CA ILE A 159 7.43 3.50 -5.19
C ILE A 159 6.73 4.34 -6.26
N ASN A 160 5.53 3.95 -6.65
CA ASN A 160 4.75 4.63 -7.66
C ASN A 160 3.89 5.75 -7.08
N HIS A 161 3.51 5.64 -5.81
CA HIS A 161 2.69 6.61 -5.09
C HIS A 161 2.98 6.54 -3.59
N VAL A 162 2.65 7.60 -2.85
CA VAL A 162 2.84 7.68 -1.39
C VAL A 162 1.56 8.18 -0.73
N HIS A 163 1.04 7.39 0.19
CA HIS A 163 0.04 7.82 1.16
C HIS A 163 0.73 8.34 2.42
N MET A 164 0.31 9.50 2.86
CA MET A 164 0.65 10.07 4.16
C MET A 164 -0.52 9.76 5.09
N LYS A 165 -0.40 8.65 5.80
CA LYS A 165 -1.41 8.12 6.73
C LYS A 165 -0.74 7.75 8.05
N ASP A 166 -1.35 8.10 9.14
CA ASP A 166 -0.79 7.89 10.47
C ASP A 166 -1.57 6.84 11.26
N VAL A 167 -0.87 6.22 12.17
CA VAL A 167 -1.40 5.19 13.05
C VAL A 167 -0.76 5.30 14.42
N SER A 168 -1.55 5.16 15.46
CA SER A 168 -1.03 5.01 16.83
C SER A 168 -1.09 3.56 17.27
N TRP A 169 -0.07 3.11 17.98
CA TRP A 169 -0.07 1.83 18.69
C TRP A 169 0.37 2.01 20.12
N SER A 170 -0.14 1.12 21.00
CA SER A 170 0.12 1.23 22.43
C SER A 170 1.51 0.74 22.80
N SER A 171 2.19 1.49 23.67
CA SER A 171 3.43 1.05 24.32
C SER A 171 3.19 0.10 25.51
N THR A 172 1.93 -0.09 25.91
CA THR A 172 1.52 -0.94 27.03
C THR A 172 0.51 -1.99 26.56
N PRO A 173 0.40 -3.13 27.26
CA PRO A 173 -0.61 -4.15 26.95
C PRO A 173 -2.03 -3.57 26.90
N LYS A 174 -2.86 -4.10 26.00
CA LYS A 174 -4.26 -3.80 25.81
C LYS A 174 -5.09 -5.08 25.86
N ASP A 175 -6.43 -4.94 25.95
CA ASP A 175 -7.34 -6.08 25.95
C ASP A 175 -7.37 -6.80 24.61
N ALA A 176 -7.26 -6.05 23.51
CA ALA A 176 -7.10 -6.58 22.16
C ALA A 176 -5.66 -6.38 21.65
N GLY A 177 -5.08 -7.44 21.06
CA GLY A 177 -3.75 -7.41 20.46
C GLY A 177 -3.76 -6.89 19.03
N VAL A 178 -2.63 -7.10 18.32
CA VAL A 178 -2.43 -6.60 16.94
C VAL A 178 -3.49 -7.09 15.95
N PHE A 179 -4.04 -8.29 16.14
CA PHE A 179 -5.09 -8.85 15.28
C PHE A 179 -6.45 -8.18 15.43
N GLY A 180 -6.73 -7.51 16.49
CA GLY A 180 -7.88 -6.71 16.96
C GLY A 180 -9.15 -6.54 16.12
N GLY A 181 -9.32 -7.24 15.00
CA GLY A 181 -10.43 -7.08 14.06
C GLY A 181 -11.83 -7.44 14.58
N HIS A 182 -11.93 -8.02 15.77
CA HIS A 182 -13.18 -8.28 16.50
C HIS A 182 -13.59 -7.12 17.44
N VAL A 183 -12.78 -6.07 17.47
CA VAL A 183 -13.03 -4.86 18.26
C VAL A 183 -13.07 -3.67 17.30
N ASP A 184 -14.13 -2.89 17.34
CA ASP A 184 -14.35 -1.74 16.45
C ASP A 184 -13.19 -0.74 16.52
N PHE A 185 -12.91 -0.06 15.39
CA PHE A 185 -12.00 1.08 15.37
C PHE A 185 -12.46 2.13 16.40
N HIS A 186 -11.51 2.86 16.98
CA HIS A 186 -11.68 3.87 18.04
C HIS A 186 -12.05 3.31 19.41
N ASN A 187 -12.15 1.99 19.56
CA ASN A 187 -12.31 1.39 20.87
C ASN A 187 -11.00 1.50 21.67
N PRO A 188 -11.00 2.05 22.89
CA PRO A 188 -9.78 2.25 23.67
C PRO A 188 -9.08 0.95 24.10
N SER A 189 -9.76 -0.21 23.97
CA SER A 189 -9.18 -1.54 24.19
C SER A 189 -8.30 -2.03 23.04
N ARG A 190 -8.31 -1.38 21.88
CA ARG A 190 -7.48 -1.77 20.74
C ARG A 190 -6.01 -1.46 20.99
N TYR A 191 -5.14 -2.31 20.46
CA TYR A 191 -3.70 -2.10 20.51
C TYR A 191 -3.25 -0.96 19.58
N TRP A 192 -3.90 -0.79 18.44
CA TRP A 192 -3.58 0.24 17.44
C TRP A 192 -4.86 0.84 16.84
N ASP A 193 -4.74 2.07 16.32
CA ASP A 193 -5.83 2.77 15.65
C ASP A 193 -5.30 3.87 14.74
N PHE A 194 -5.99 4.16 13.64
CA PHE A 194 -5.60 5.24 12.74
C PHE A 194 -5.77 6.61 13.38
N LYS A 195 -4.92 7.55 12.99
CA LYS A 195 -4.89 8.92 13.49
C LYS A 195 -4.67 9.92 12.36
N SER A 196 -5.16 11.14 12.55
CA SER A 196 -4.77 12.27 11.73
C SER A 196 -3.25 12.36 11.65
N VAL A 197 -2.73 12.70 10.47
CA VAL A 197 -1.28 12.73 10.19
C VAL A 197 -0.58 13.69 11.15
N GLY A 198 0.46 13.20 11.81
CA GLY A 198 1.21 13.89 12.85
C GLY A 198 0.68 13.69 14.27
N ARG A 199 -0.38 12.87 14.45
CA ARG A 199 -0.98 12.56 15.77
C ARG A 199 -0.80 11.12 16.21
N GLY A 200 -0.19 10.29 15.37
CA GLY A 200 0.14 8.89 15.65
C GLY A 200 1.60 8.68 16.07
N ASN A 201 2.15 7.54 15.64
CA ASN A 201 3.51 7.12 15.99
C ASN A 201 4.44 7.06 14.77
N ILE A 202 3.98 7.37 13.57
CA ILE A 202 4.81 7.34 12.37
C ILE A 202 5.78 8.52 12.37
N ASP A 203 7.06 8.24 12.13
CA ASP A 203 8.12 9.25 12.00
C ASP A 203 8.17 9.78 10.56
N PHE A 204 7.31 10.74 10.26
CA PHE A 204 7.21 11.31 8.91
C PHE A 204 8.48 12.06 8.49
N GLU A 205 9.26 12.60 9.42
CA GLU A 205 10.54 13.24 9.06
C GLU A 205 11.50 12.23 8.40
N LYS A 206 11.61 11.02 8.98
CA LYS A 206 12.43 9.96 8.37
C LYS A 206 11.90 9.53 7.00
N ILE A 207 10.58 9.50 6.83
CA ILE A 207 9.96 9.18 5.53
C ILE A 207 10.33 10.24 4.50
N ILE A 208 10.18 11.53 4.80
CA ILE A 208 10.57 12.62 3.88
C ILE A 208 12.05 12.54 3.51
N ARG A 209 12.93 12.27 4.48
CA ARG A 209 14.36 12.07 4.19
C ARG A 209 14.59 10.91 3.25
N ALA A 210 13.98 9.75 3.50
CA ALA A 210 14.11 8.59 2.65
C ALA A 210 13.57 8.84 1.23
N LEU A 211 12.42 9.50 1.09
CA LEU A 211 11.86 9.87 -0.21
C LEU A 211 12.77 10.85 -0.96
N ASN A 212 13.40 11.80 -0.26
CA ASN A 212 14.40 12.69 -0.84
C ASN A 212 15.65 11.93 -1.31
N ASP A 213 16.15 10.99 -0.51
CA ASP A 213 17.32 10.17 -0.83
C ASP A 213 17.11 9.34 -2.10
N ILE A 214 15.93 8.72 -2.26
CA ILE A 214 15.57 7.97 -3.46
C ILE A 214 15.12 8.86 -4.62
N LYS A 215 15.09 10.18 -4.44
CA LYS A 215 14.67 11.18 -5.43
C LYS A 215 13.23 10.97 -5.92
N TYR A 216 12.35 10.62 -5.01
CA TYR A 216 10.91 10.53 -5.31
C TYR A 216 10.37 11.90 -5.71
N THR A 217 9.60 11.95 -6.80
CA THR A 217 9.02 13.19 -7.35
C THR A 217 7.50 13.12 -7.51
N GLY A 218 6.90 12.02 -7.06
CA GLY A 218 5.46 11.83 -7.10
C GLY A 218 4.72 12.63 -6.01
N PRO A 219 3.39 12.61 -6.02
CA PRO A 219 2.59 13.30 -5.01
C PRO A 219 2.66 12.61 -3.64
N LEU A 220 2.51 13.41 -2.58
CA LEU A 220 2.25 12.97 -1.23
C LEU A 220 0.75 13.14 -0.95
N SER A 221 0.00 12.05 -0.92
CA SER A 221 -1.45 12.09 -0.72
C SER A 221 -1.81 11.81 0.73
N VAL A 222 -2.48 12.74 1.38
CA VAL A 222 -3.06 12.47 2.70
C VAL A 222 -4.20 11.49 2.55
N GLU A 223 -4.07 10.33 3.18
CA GLU A 223 -5.18 9.42 3.43
C GLU A 223 -5.59 9.55 4.89
N TRP A 224 -6.78 10.09 5.13
CA TRP A 224 -7.21 10.43 6.47
C TRP A 224 -8.26 9.45 7.01
N GLU A 225 -7.92 8.81 8.13
CA GLU A 225 -8.80 7.89 8.86
C GLU A 225 -8.63 8.09 10.37
N ASP A 226 -9.34 9.03 10.95
CA ASP A 226 -9.40 9.24 12.42
C ASP A 226 -10.85 9.40 12.85
N GLY A 227 -11.50 8.35 13.27
CA GLY A 227 -12.90 8.41 13.62
C GLY A 227 -13.23 9.11 14.96
N ALA A 228 -12.20 9.52 15.71
CA ALA A 228 -12.38 10.33 16.93
C ALA A 228 -12.30 11.84 16.66
N MET A 229 -12.12 12.25 15.39
CA MET A 229 -11.96 13.64 14.98
C MET A 229 -12.92 13.99 13.85
N ASP A 230 -13.34 15.28 13.79
CA ASP A 230 -14.07 15.80 12.64
C ASP A 230 -13.21 15.70 11.37
N ARG A 231 -13.78 15.12 10.30
CA ARG A 231 -13.03 14.81 9.09
C ARG A 231 -12.54 16.05 8.33
N GLU A 232 -13.32 17.13 8.31
CA GLU A 232 -12.93 18.33 7.57
C GLU A 232 -11.80 19.04 8.30
N PHE A 233 -11.86 19.09 9.62
CA PHE A 233 -10.79 19.58 10.46
C PHE A 233 -9.54 18.72 10.31
N GLY A 234 -9.65 17.41 10.52
CA GLY A 234 -8.52 16.51 10.54
C GLY A 234 -7.82 16.37 9.18
N ALA A 235 -8.57 16.28 8.08
CA ALA A 235 -7.99 16.24 6.74
C ALA A 235 -7.27 17.55 6.38
N THR A 236 -7.85 18.70 6.76
CA THR A 236 -7.23 20.01 6.54
C THR A 236 -5.93 20.16 7.34
N GLU A 237 -5.95 19.80 8.62
CA GLU A 237 -4.77 19.82 9.50
C GLU A 237 -3.68 18.89 8.97
N SER A 238 -4.04 17.68 8.57
CA SER A 238 -3.12 16.68 8.01
C SER A 238 -2.45 17.18 6.72
N CYS A 239 -3.21 17.79 5.83
CA CYS A 239 -2.66 18.39 4.61
C CYS A 239 -1.68 19.54 4.92
N GLN A 240 -1.97 20.36 5.93
CA GLN A 240 -1.05 21.41 6.35
C GLN A 240 0.21 20.83 6.97
N TYR A 241 0.08 19.84 7.84
CA TYR A 241 1.21 19.16 8.45
C TYR A 241 2.16 18.58 7.39
N VAL A 242 1.64 17.88 6.39
CA VAL A 242 2.46 17.31 5.31
C VAL A 242 3.19 18.41 4.54
N LYS A 243 2.53 19.53 4.22
CA LYS A 243 3.18 20.67 3.55
C LYS A 243 4.30 21.27 4.38
N ASP A 244 4.14 21.31 5.70
CA ASP A 244 5.12 21.92 6.60
C ASP A 244 6.38 21.06 6.76
N ILE A 245 6.25 19.72 6.59
CA ILE A 245 7.36 18.78 6.70
C ILE A 245 7.97 18.38 5.35
N ASP A 246 7.35 18.72 4.22
CA ASP A 246 7.85 18.41 2.87
C ASP A 246 9.01 19.35 2.50
N PHE A 247 10.15 19.15 3.16
CA PHE A 247 11.35 19.92 2.90
C PHE A 247 12.15 19.33 1.72
N PRO A 248 12.74 20.18 0.87
CA PRO A 248 13.57 19.72 -0.24
C PRO A 248 14.90 19.15 0.25
N SER A 249 15.49 18.23 -0.53
CA SER A 249 16.85 17.78 -0.30
C SER A 249 17.86 18.93 -0.46
N SER A 250 18.99 18.88 0.29
CA SER A 250 20.08 19.82 0.11
C SER A 250 20.79 19.60 -1.23
N ASN A 251 21.03 20.67 -1.96
CA ASN A 251 21.88 20.67 -3.16
C ASN A 251 23.35 21.00 -2.84
N ILE A 252 23.70 21.20 -1.56
CA ILE A 252 25.03 21.61 -1.10
C ILE A 252 25.70 20.43 -0.40
N VAL A 253 26.86 20.03 -0.90
CA VAL A 253 27.76 19.14 -0.16
C VAL A 253 28.33 19.92 1.01
N PHE A 254 28.17 19.42 2.24
CA PHE A 254 28.58 20.12 3.48
C PHE A 254 30.02 20.64 3.43
N ASP A 255 30.94 19.88 2.83
CA ASP A 255 32.37 20.20 2.73
C ASP A 255 32.76 20.82 1.37
N ALA A 256 31.83 21.20 0.51
CA ALA A 256 32.13 21.74 -0.84
C ALA A 256 33.07 22.96 -0.78
N GLN A 257 32.92 23.80 0.24
CA GLN A 257 33.79 24.96 0.46
C GLN A 257 35.25 24.61 0.80
N PHE A 258 35.52 23.37 1.21
CA PHE A 258 36.89 22.89 1.49
C PHE A 258 37.53 22.18 0.29
N ALA A 259 36.73 21.73 -0.66
CA ALA A 259 37.21 21.05 -1.88
C ALA A 259 37.84 22.06 -2.87
N GLU A 260 37.37 23.32 -2.90
CA GLU A 260 37.91 24.36 -3.80
C GLU A 260 39.28 24.91 -3.37
N ASN A 261 39.77 24.62 -2.15
CA ASN A 261 41.07 25.10 -1.63
C ASN A 261 42.19 24.06 -1.71
N SER A 262 42.02 22.95 -2.39
CA SER A 262 43.03 21.90 -2.52
C SER A 262 43.77 21.90 -3.87
N GLU A 263 43.62 22.94 -4.70
CA GLU A 263 44.34 23.12 -5.97
C GLU A 263 45.24 24.38 -5.98
N ASP A 264 46.01 24.64 -4.88
CA ASP A 264 47.12 25.58 -4.89
C ASP A 264 48.44 24.90 -4.52
#